data_2b2446a77561462d91ad365af1d748df
#
_entry.id   2b2446a77561462d91ad365af1d748df
#
_cell.length_a   1.000
_cell.length_b   1.000
_cell.length_c   1.000
_cell.angle_alpha   90.00
_cell.angle_beta   90.00
_cell.angle_gamma   90.00
#
_symmetry.space_group_name_H-M   'P 1'
#
loop_
_entity.id
_entity.type
_entity.pdbx_description
1 polymer ?
#
loop_
_entity_poly.entity_id
_entity_poly.type
_entity_poly.pdbx_seq_one_letter_code
_entity_poly.pdbx_strand_id
1 'polypeptide(L)'
;MTSRWPLREMALAVEGVMVEHEEELGVFDSIGVGADGTETLRIDQLAERAILDIVEAEADDLNVLSEEIGWVDRGAPHTLVVDPIDGTYNASVGIPFYSVCLAVGDRMFSDVEEALVYNLVSGDAYHAVKGGGATLNGRTISTRPYREPDSLYVLYSGATASERAHRLTTVPRRVRSLGSAALELCLVAQGCADLFFQDGYPLRITDLAAPGLVLREAGGELFTSACSMLEMRLSLEDREEVLAVGDPSALDRLYQIAMEDSC
;
A
#
# COMPACT_ATOMS: atom_id res chain seq x y z
N MET A 1 -20.72 -2.50 4.02
CA MET A 1 -20.63 -1.26 4.83
C MET A 1 -20.73 -0.09 3.87
N THR A 2 -21.41 0.98 4.25
CA THR A 2 -21.42 2.21 3.44
C THR A 2 -20.17 3.00 3.81
N SER A 3 -19.34 3.33 2.83
CA SER A 3 -18.19 4.23 2.98
C SER A 3 -18.67 5.58 3.52
N ARG A 4 -17.88 6.18 4.42
CA ARG A 4 -18.15 7.53 4.92
C ARG A 4 -17.66 8.59 3.94
N TRP A 5 -16.55 8.32 3.24
CA TRP A 5 -15.92 9.22 2.28
C TRP A 5 -16.01 8.68 0.86
N PRO A 6 -15.93 9.51 -0.19
CA PRO A 6 -16.08 9.10 -1.60
C PRO A 6 -14.82 8.39 -2.14
N LEU A 7 -14.23 7.45 -1.36
CA LEU A 7 -12.98 6.77 -1.75
C LEU A 7 -13.13 5.99 -3.06
N ARG A 8 -14.29 5.37 -3.28
CA ARG A 8 -14.54 4.59 -4.50
C ARG A 8 -14.66 5.50 -5.72
N GLU A 9 -15.30 6.63 -5.58
CA GLU A 9 -15.45 7.65 -6.61
C GLU A 9 -14.07 8.20 -7.02
N MET A 10 -13.21 8.48 -6.03
CA MET A 10 -11.82 8.88 -6.26
C MET A 10 -11.03 7.79 -7.03
N ALA A 11 -11.14 6.53 -6.61
CA ALA A 11 -10.45 5.43 -7.30
C ALA A 11 -10.93 5.23 -8.74
N LEU A 12 -12.23 5.35 -9.00
CA LEU A 12 -12.79 5.28 -10.35
C LEU A 12 -12.39 6.46 -11.22
N ALA A 13 -12.19 7.64 -10.65
CA ALA A 13 -11.65 8.79 -11.37
C ALA A 13 -10.21 8.55 -11.83
N VAL A 14 -9.37 7.95 -10.96
CA VAL A 14 -8.01 7.53 -11.34
C VAL A 14 -8.04 6.46 -12.43
N GLU A 15 -8.90 5.44 -12.31
CA GLU A 15 -9.09 4.44 -13.38
C GLU A 15 -9.48 5.10 -14.71
N GLY A 16 -10.37 6.09 -14.67
CA GLY A 16 -10.74 6.89 -15.84
C GLY A 16 -9.53 7.59 -16.48
N VAL A 17 -8.66 8.20 -15.67
CA VAL A 17 -7.41 8.82 -16.14
C VAL A 17 -6.51 7.80 -16.81
N MET A 18 -6.33 6.60 -16.21
CA MET A 18 -5.50 5.55 -16.81
C MET A 18 -6.02 5.11 -18.18
N VAL A 19 -7.32 4.93 -18.31
CA VAL A 19 -7.95 4.53 -19.59
C VAL A 19 -7.87 5.66 -20.63
N GLU A 20 -8.13 6.91 -20.25
CA GLU A 20 -8.10 8.05 -21.17
C GLU A 20 -6.72 8.27 -21.77
N HIS A 21 -5.66 8.04 -20.99
CA HIS A 21 -4.28 8.32 -21.38
C HIS A 21 -3.46 7.06 -21.75
N GLU A 22 -4.09 5.88 -21.86
CA GLU A 22 -3.42 4.61 -22.14
C GLU A 22 -2.51 4.65 -23.39
N GLU A 23 -2.95 5.34 -24.44
CA GLU A 23 -2.22 5.45 -25.71
C GLU A 23 -1.48 6.79 -25.87
N GLU A 24 -1.50 7.67 -24.87
CA GLU A 24 -0.88 8.99 -24.96
C GLU A 24 0.64 8.89 -24.86
N LEU A 25 1.34 9.33 -25.93
CA LEU A 25 2.81 9.41 -25.92
C LEU A 25 3.29 10.42 -24.86
N GLY A 26 4.24 9.97 -24.02
CA GLY A 26 4.83 10.81 -22.99
C GLY A 26 4.01 10.93 -21.70
N VAL A 27 2.91 10.19 -21.54
CA VAL A 27 2.15 10.20 -20.29
C VAL A 27 2.95 9.65 -19.11
N PHE A 28 3.93 8.79 -19.37
CA PHE A 28 4.90 8.28 -18.39
C PHE A 28 6.23 9.03 -18.42
N ASP A 29 6.31 10.20 -19.05
CA ASP A 29 7.51 11.02 -18.99
C ASP A 29 7.62 11.67 -17.60
N SER A 30 8.87 11.79 -17.14
CA SER A 30 9.19 12.50 -15.91
C SER A 30 8.91 14.00 -16.07
N ILE A 31 8.19 14.57 -15.12
CA ILE A 31 7.86 16.00 -15.11
C ILE A 31 8.48 16.76 -13.94
N GLY A 32 9.13 16.04 -13.02
CA GLY A 32 9.76 16.66 -11.86
C GLY A 32 10.02 15.69 -10.72
N VAL A 33 10.02 16.25 -9.53
CA VAL A 33 10.19 15.52 -8.26
C VAL A 33 9.02 15.86 -7.37
N GLY A 34 8.36 14.85 -6.85
CA GLY A 34 7.24 14.97 -5.94
C GLY A 34 7.63 15.50 -4.56
N ALA A 35 6.64 15.78 -3.74
CA ALA A 35 6.86 16.27 -2.39
C ALA A 35 7.54 15.23 -1.49
N ASP A 36 7.42 13.96 -1.83
CA ASP A 36 8.09 12.85 -1.16
C ASP A 36 9.57 12.69 -1.53
N GLY A 37 10.06 13.43 -2.55
CA GLY A 37 11.43 13.42 -3.05
C GLY A 37 11.71 12.35 -4.12
N THR A 38 10.69 11.65 -4.62
CA THR A 38 10.81 10.70 -5.75
C THR A 38 10.47 11.36 -7.09
N GLU A 39 10.75 10.66 -8.19
CA GLU A 39 10.42 11.12 -9.53
C GLU A 39 8.91 11.08 -9.75
N THR A 40 8.33 12.21 -10.17
CA THR A 40 6.92 12.34 -10.58
C THR A 40 6.79 12.11 -12.07
N LEU A 41 5.92 11.20 -12.46
CA LEU A 41 5.51 11.07 -13.86
C LEU A 41 4.23 11.88 -14.12
N ARG A 42 4.01 12.24 -15.38
CA ARG A 42 2.82 13.01 -15.76
C ARG A 42 1.52 12.29 -15.40
N ILE A 43 1.49 10.96 -15.50
CA ILE A 43 0.31 10.17 -15.13
C ILE A 43 -0.03 10.27 -13.64
N ASP A 44 0.98 10.31 -12.76
CA ASP A 44 0.78 10.44 -11.31
C ASP A 44 0.12 11.78 -10.99
N GLN A 45 0.59 12.87 -11.62
CA GLN A 45 -0.02 14.19 -11.46
C GLN A 45 -1.47 14.25 -11.96
N LEU A 46 -1.78 13.59 -13.09
CA LEU A 46 -3.14 13.53 -13.61
C LEU A 46 -4.05 12.72 -12.69
N ALA A 47 -3.58 11.59 -12.18
CA ALA A 47 -4.29 10.75 -11.22
C ALA A 47 -4.55 11.49 -9.91
N GLU A 48 -3.53 12.16 -9.36
CA GLU A 48 -3.69 13.00 -8.17
C GLU A 48 -4.71 14.12 -8.37
N ARG A 49 -4.65 14.81 -9.52
CA ARG A 49 -5.61 15.90 -9.83
C ARG A 49 -7.04 15.39 -9.83
N ALA A 50 -7.30 14.22 -10.40
CA ALA A 50 -8.64 13.63 -10.43
C ALA A 50 -9.18 13.35 -9.02
N ILE A 51 -8.31 12.92 -8.09
CA ILE A 51 -8.67 12.75 -6.67
C ILE A 51 -8.97 14.10 -6.02
N LEU A 52 -8.10 15.10 -6.23
CA LEU A 52 -8.26 16.43 -5.62
C LEU A 52 -9.54 17.13 -6.08
N ASP A 53 -9.96 16.97 -7.34
CA ASP A 53 -11.20 17.53 -7.85
C ASP A 53 -12.42 16.99 -7.08
N ILE A 54 -12.43 15.72 -6.71
CA ILE A 54 -13.49 15.12 -5.86
C ILE A 54 -13.39 15.62 -4.42
N VAL A 55 -12.17 15.71 -3.86
CA VAL A 55 -11.98 16.28 -2.51
C VAL A 55 -12.50 17.71 -2.43
N GLU A 56 -12.23 18.53 -3.45
CA GLU A 56 -12.71 19.91 -3.52
C GLU A 56 -14.24 19.98 -3.60
N ALA A 57 -14.89 19.05 -4.30
CA ALA A 57 -16.33 19.06 -4.53
C ALA A 57 -17.15 18.42 -3.43
N GLU A 58 -16.65 17.37 -2.75
CA GLU A 58 -17.50 16.48 -1.93
C GLU A 58 -16.92 16.13 -0.56
N ALA A 59 -15.70 16.59 -0.22
CA ALA A 59 -15.03 16.16 1.03
C ALA A 59 -14.42 17.35 1.80
N ASP A 60 -15.26 18.23 2.30
CA ASP A 60 -14.84 19.43 3.06
C ASP A 60 -14.17 19.09 4.40
N ASP A 61 -14.35 17.88 4.94
CA ASP A 61 -13.80 17.41 6.20
C ASP A 61 -12.43 16.72 6.07
N LEU A 62 -11.77 16.81 4.88
CA LEU A 62 -10.48 16.21 4.62
C LEU A 62 -9.38 17.24 4.29
N ASN A 63 -8.26 17.18 5.01
CA ASN A 63 -6.94 17.60 4.51
C ASN A 63 -6.40 16.52 3.57
N VAL A 64 -5.37 16.81 2.80
CA VAL A 64 -4.74 15.82 1.91
C VAL A 64 -3.26 15.70 2.23
N LEU A 65 -2.77 14.46 2.27
CA LEU A 65 -1.37 14.08 2.27
C LEU A 65 -1.13 13.16 1.08
N SER A 66 -0.44 13.66 0.05
CA SER A 66 -0.15 12.90 -1.18
C SER A 66 1.34 12.94 -1.50
N GLU A 67 1.84 11.91 -2.19
CA GLU A 67 3.26 11.84 -2.52
C GLU A 67 3.71 12.92 -3.49
N GLU A 68 2.82 13.38 -4.40
CA GLU A 68 3.15 14.36 -5.41
C GLU A 68 3.02 15.80 -4.89
N ILE A 69 1.87 16.19 -4.37
CA ILE A 69 1.60 17.56 -3.90
C ILE A 69 2.06 17.80 -2.45
N GLY A 70 2.22 16.73 -1.67
CA GLY A 70 2.54 16.83 -0.24
C GLY A 70 1.32 17.12 0.63
N TRP A 71 1.54 17.93 1.66
CA TRP A 71 0.50 18.31 2.62
C TRP A 71 -0.32 19.50 2.12
N VAL A 72 -1.63 19.30 2.04
CA VAL A 72 -2.63 20.34 1.76
C VAL A 72 -3.52 20.52 2.97
N ASP A 73 -3.29 21.61 3.72
CA ASP A 73 -4.11 22.00 4.87
C ASP A 73 -5.38 22.70 4.40
N ARG A 74 -6.53 22.12 4.72
CA ARG A 74 -7.86 22.66 4.44
C ARG A 74 -8.60 23.03 5.72
N GLY A 75 -7.90 22.96 6.88
CA GLY A 75 -8.49 23.19 8.20
C GLY A 75 -9.47 22.09 8.62
N ALA A 76 -9.37 20.92 8.03
CA ALA A 76 -10.28 19.80 8.23
C ALA A 76 -9.84 18.92 9.42
N PRO A 77 -10.78 18.16 10.03
CA PRO A 77 -10.46 17.29 11.17
C PRO A 77 -9.72 16.01 10.77
N HIS A 78 -9.91 15.53 9.55
CA HIS A 78 -9.31 14.28 9.08
C HIS A 78 -8.30 14.51 7.94
N THR A 79 -7.47 13.52 7.67
CA THR A 79 -6.45 13.52 6.62
C THR A 79 -6.70 12.36 5.68
N LEU A 80 -6.89 12.67 4.39
CA LEU A 80 -6.80 11.70 3.30
C LEU A 80 -5.34 11.49 2.94
N VAL A 81 -4.84 10.27 3.10
CA VAL A 81 -3.52 9.84 2.65
C VAL A 81 -3.67 9.19 1.28
N VAL A 82 -2.89 9.65 0.32
CA VAL A 82 -3.01 9.27 -1.10
C VAL A 82 -1.68 8.78 -1.64
N ASP A 83 -1.69 7.63 -2.27
CA ASP A 83 -0.75 7.25 -3.32
C ASP A 83 -1.58 7.12 -4.61
N PRO A 84 -1.38 8.02 -5.59
CA PRO A 84 -2.18 8.04 -6.81
C PRO A 84 -1.98 6.79 -7.66
N ILE A 85 -0.75 6.28 -7.75
CA ILE A 85 -0.41 5.04 -8.49
C ILE A 85 0.72 4.28 -7.80
N ASP A 86 0.39 3.42 -6.82
CA ASP A 86 1.36 2.45 -6.29
C ASP A 86 1.74 1.43 -7.36
N GLY A 87 3.01 1.39 -7.71
CA GLY A 87 3.53 0.59 -8.81
C GLY A 87 3.62 1.35 -10.14
N THR A 88 3.90 2.65 -10.13
CA THR A 88 4.03 3.50 -11.33
C THR A 88 5.02 2.94 -12.33
N TYR A 89 6.14 2.33 -11.88
CA TYR A 89 7.08 1.66 -12.80
C TYR A 89 6.40 0.51 -13.56
N ASN A 90 5.60 -0.31 -12.88
CA ASN A 90 4.85 -1.39 -13.55
C ASN A 90 3.92 -0.83 -14.63
N ALA A 91 3.17 0.23 -14.31
CA ALA A 91 2.30 0.89 -15.27
C ALA A 91 3.09 1.39 -16.49
N SER A 92 4.25 2.04 -16.26
CA SER A 92 5.07 2.64 -17.32
C SER A 92 5.66 1.62 -18.31
N VAL A 93 5.87 0.37 -17.87
CA VAL A 93 6.42 -0.71 -18.72
C VAL A 93 5.38 -1.76 -19.12
N GLY A 94 4.10 -1.54 -18.80
CA GLY A 94 3.00 -2.41 -19.19
C GLY A 94 2.88 -3.70 -18.36
N ILE A 95 3.44 -3.73 -17.15
CA ILE A 95 3.19 -4.83 -16.19
C ILE A 95 1.85 -4.56 -15.49
N PRO A 96 0.84 -5.44 -15.64
CA PRO A 96 -0.53 -5.18 -15.19
C PRO A 96 -0.70 -5.44 -13.68
N PHE A 97 0.05 -4.73 -12.83
CA PHE A 97 0.00 -4.87 -11.37
C PHE A 97 0.36 -3.54 -10.70
N TYR A 98 -0.64 -2.67 -10.54
CA TYR A 98 -0.56 -1.35 -9.90
C TYR A 98 -1.94 -0.93 -9.38
N SER A 99 -1.96 0.01 -8.43
CA SER A 99 -3.17 0.40 -7.69
C SER A 99 -3.18 1.87 -7.31
N VAL A 100 -4.35 2.38 -6.93
CA VAL A 100 -4.48 3.61 -6.17
C VAL A 100 -4.74 3.26 -4.71
N CYS A 101 -4.09 3.99 -3.79
CA CYS A 101 -4.21 3.80 -2.35
C CYS A 101 -4.80 5.04 -1.69
N LEU A 102 -5.89 4.86 -0.95
CA LEU A 102 -6.62 5.92 -0.27
C LEU A 102 -6.90 5.49 1.16
N ALA A 103 -6.50 6.31 2.14
CA ALA A 103 -6.78 6.06 3.55
C ALA A 103 -7.18 7.35 4.26
N VAL A 104 -8.12 7.30 5.18
CA VAL A 104 -8.54 8.45 5.98
C VAL A 104 -8.28 8.17 7.45
N GLY A 105 -7.59 9.10 8.10
CA GLY A 105 -7.26 9.05 9.52
C GLY A 105 -6.95 10.45 10.06
N ASP A 106 -6.41 10.53 11.28
CA ASP A 106 -6.06 11.82 11.88
C ASP A 106 -4.58 12.14 11.76
N ARG A 107 -3.71 11.55 12.59
CA ARG A 107 -2.31 11.89 12.72
C ARG A 107 -1.34 10.73 12.62
N MET A 108 -1.77 9.55 13.06
CA MET A 108 -0.95 8.36 13.16
C MET A 108 -1.56 7.23 12.33
N PHE A 109 -0.75 6.24 11.97
CA PHE A 109 -1.24 5.05 11.29
C PHE A 109 -2.33 4.32 12.09
N SER A 110 -2.18 4.28 13.42
CA SER A 110 -3.22 3.72 14.30
C SER A 110 -4.54 4.49 14.27
N ASP A 111 -4.55 5.74 13.78
CA ASP A 111 -5.75 6.57 13.68
C ASP A 111 -6.53 6.36 12.37
N VAL A 112 -5.98 5.58 11.42
CA VAL A 112 -6.65 5.30 10.15
C VAL A 112 -7.98 4.60 10.40
N GLU A 113 -9.08 5.19 9.91
CA GLU A 113 -10.46 4.75 10.14
C GLU A 113 -11.06 3.99 8.95
N GLU A 114 -10.71 4.41 7.73
CA GLU A 114 -11.22 3.82 6.50
C GLU A 114 -10.14 3.80 5.42
N ALA A 115 -10.10 2.75 4.62
CA ALA A 115 -9.12 2.59 3.56
C ALA A 115 -9.67 1.85 2.34
N LEU A 116 -9.16 2.23 1.17
CA LEU A 116 -9.38 1.57 -0.11
C LEU A 116 -8.06 1.39 -0.85
N VAL A 117 -7.77 0.17 -1.26
CA VAL A 117 -6.77 -0.14 -2.30
C VAL A 117 -7.53 -0.65 -3.52
N TYR A 118 -7.40 0.05 -4.64
CA TYR A 118 -8.11 -0.31 -5.86
C TYR A 118 -7.12 -0.68 -6.95
N ASN A 119 -7.18 -1.94 -7.41
CA ASN A 119 -6.35 -2.43 -8.50
C ASN A 119 -6.84 -1.82 -9.82
N LEU A 120 -6.03 -0.94 -10.41
CA LEU A 120 -6.35 -0.18 -11.62
C LEU A 120 -6.41 -1.03 -12.90
N VAL A 121 -6.00 -2.32 -12.81
CA VAL A 121 -6.00 -3.26 -13.94
C VAL A 121 -7.21 -4.19 -13.90
N SER A 122 -7.47 -4.79 -12.71
CA SER A 122 -8.55 -5.78 -12.56
C SER A 122 -9.88 -5.20 -12.09
N GLY A 123 -9.88 -3.98 -11.55
CA GLY A 123 -11.04 -3.37 -10.89
C GLY A 123 -11.32 -3.97 -9.49
N ASP A 124 -10.39 -4.75 -8.93
CA ASP A 124 -10.54 -5.31 -7.59
C ASP A 124 -10.38 -4.23 -6.51
N ALA A 125 -11.37 -4.12 -5.63
CA ALA A 125 -11.45 -3.14 -4.57
C ALA A 125 -11.28 -3.82 -3.19
N TYR A 126 -10.15 -3.58 -2.54
CA TYR A 126 -9.90 -3.96 -1.15
C TYR A 126 -10.33 -2.80 -0.27
N HIS A 127 -11.31 -3.00 0.57
CA HIS A 127 -11.86 -1.96 1.45
C HIS A 127 -11.89 -2.42 2.90
N ALA A 128 -11.50 -1.54 3.80
CA ALA A 128 -11.55 -1.79 5.23
C ALA A 128 -12.06 -0.58 5.99
N VAL A 129 -12.77 -0.85 7.07
CA VAL A 129 -13.18 0.14 8.08
C VAL A 129 -12.71 -0.38 9.42
N LYS A 130 -12.06 0.46 10.21
CA LYS A 130 -11.49 0.12 11.52
C LYS A 130 -12.55 -0.51 12.43
N GLY A 131 -12.28 -1.73 12.92
CA GLY A 131 -13.22 -2.54 13.69
C GLY A 131 -14.38 -3.11 12.88
N GLY A 132 -14.38 -2.95 11.55
CA GLY A 132 -15.44 -3.39 10.65
C GLY A 132 -15.06 -4.60 9.79
N GLY A 133 -13.78 -4.97 9.79
CA GLY A 133 -13.22 -6.02 8.94
C GLY A 133 -12.84 -5.51 7.54
N ALA A 134 -12.21 -6.40 6.77
CA ALA A 134 -11.77 -6.13 5.40
C ALA A 134 -12.60 -6.90 4.37
N THR A 135 -12.75 -6.31 3.19
CA THR A 135 -13.49 -6.92 2.08
C THR A 135 -12.73 -6.78 0.77
N LEU A 136 -12.90 -7.75 -0.13
CA LEU A 136 -12.54 -7.67 -1.54
C LEU A 136 -13.83 -7.70 -2.37
N ASN A 137 -14.11 -6.63 -3.11
CA ASN A 137 -15.34 -6.48 -3.89
C ASN A 137 -16.61 -6.73 -3.05
N GLY A 138 -16.61 -6.22 -1.80
CA GLY A 138 -17.71 -6.38 -0.85
C GLY A 138 -17.84 -7.77 -0.21
N ARG A 139 -16.95 -8.71 -0.49
CA ARG A 139 -16.88 -10.02 0.17
C ARG A 139 -15.82 -9.99 1.25
N THR A 140 -16.16 -10.40 2.47
CA THR A 140 -15.22 -10.49 3.59
C THR A 140 -14.00 -11.33 3.22
N ILE A 141 -12.82 -10.80 3.52
CA ILE A 141 -11.54 -11.50 3.40
C ILE A 141 -10.92 -11.71 4.78
N SER A 142 -10.03 -12.67 4.88
CA SER A 142 -9.22 -12.92 6.06
C SER A 142 -7.88 -13.52 5.67
N THR A 143 -6.87 -13.28 6.48
CA THR A 143 -5.59 -13.95 6.38
C THR A 143 -5.72 -15.45 6.65
N ARG A 144 -4.66 -16.19 6.40
CA ARG A 144 -4.60 -17.64 6.65
C ARG A 144 -3.53 -17.99 7.69
N PRO A 145 -3.69 -19.12 8.42
CA PRO A 145 -2.65 -19.64 9.30
C PRO A 145 -1.36 -19.95 8.52
N TYR A 146 -0.23 -19.54 9.08
CA TYR A 146 1.10 -19.82 8.51
C TYR A 146 1.44 -21.31 8.50
N ARG A 147 1.99 -21.82 7.39
CA ARG A 147 2.36 -23.23 7.23
C ARG A 147 3.64 -23.39 6.41
N GLU A 148 4.74 -23.70 7.06
CA GLU A 148 5.95 -24.16 6.37
C GLU A 148 5.79 -25.62 5.89
N PRO A 149 6.35 -25.97 4.71
CA PRO A 149 6.98 -25.14 3.69
C PRO A 149 5.99 -24.64 2.62
N ASP A 150 4.68 -24.89 2.75
CA ASP A 150 3.67 -24.57 1.75
C ASP A 150 3.24 -23.08 1.77
N SER A 151 4.19 -22.21 2.16
CA SER A 151 4.00 -20.76 2.20
C SER A 151 4.36 -20.09 0.87
N LEU A 152 3.79 -18.90 0.67
CA LEU A 152 4.13 -17.95 -0.39
C LEU A 152 4.57 -16.64 0.27
N TYR A 153 5.80 -16.19 -0.01
CA TYR A 153 6.30 -14.90 0.43
C TYR A 153 6.33 -13.91 -0.72
N VAL A 154 6.00 -12.68 -0.43
CA VAL A 154 6.15 -11.54 -1.32
C VAL A 154 7.25 -10.66 -0.75
N LEU A 155 8.33 -10.46 -1.52
CA LEU A 155 9.55 -9.84 -1.01
C LEU A 155 10.08 -8.81 -2.01
N TYR A 156 10.51 -7.66 -1.51
CA TYR A 156 11.35 -6.79 -2.31
C TYR A 156 12.69 -7.48 -2.60
N SER A 157 13.07 -7.55 -3.89
CA SER A 157 14.27 -8.22 -4.36
C SER A 157 15.13 -7.37 -5.31
N GLY A 158 15.08 -6.04 -5.13
CA GLY A 158 15.90 -5.09 -5.88
C GLY A 158 17.37 -5.07 -5.46
N ALA A 159 18.15 -4.19 -6.07
CA ALA A 159 19.60 -4.08 -5.83
C ALA A 159 19.97 -3.73 -4.37
N THR A 160 19.06 -3.12 -3.63
CA THR A 160 19.23 -2.75 -2.21
C THR A 160 18.62 -3.75 -1.25
N ALA A 161 18.06 -4.88 -1.74
CA ALA A 161 17.51 -5.92 -0.88
C ALA A 161 18.58 -6.45 0.09
N SER A 162 18.18 -6.60 1.35
CA SER A 162 19.09 -6.99 2.42
C SER A 162 19.41 -8.49 2.40
N GLU A 163 20.40 -8.86 3.21
CA GLU A 163 20.68 -10.28 3.51
C GLU A 163 19.52 -10.96 4.23
N ARG A 164 18.73 -10.21 5.02
CA ARG A 164 17.49 -10.70 5.66
C ARG A 164 16.46 -11.15 4.63
N ALA A 165 16.24 -10.32 3.60
CA ALA A 165 15.35 -10.68 2.49
C ALA A 165 15.84 -11.97 1.81
N HIS A 166 17.16 -12.09 1.55
CA HIS A 166 17.71 -13.29 0.96
C HIS A 166 17.47 -14.54 1.83
N ARG A 167 17.69 -14.46 3.14
CA ARG A 167 17.42 -15.59 4.07
C ARG A 167 15.94 -16.02 4.02
N LEU A 168 15.02 -15.06 4.04
CA LEU A 168 13.60 -15.35 3.91
C LEU A 168 13.26 -16.09 2.60
N THR A 169 14.00 -15.88 1.50
CA THR A 169 13.73 -16.61 0.25
C THR A 169 14.04 -18.11 0.33
N THR A 170 14.81 -18.57 1.33
CA THR A 170 15.23 -19.98 1.44
C THR A 170 14.18 -20.87 2.10
N VAL A 171 13.15 -20.32 2.71
CA VAL A 171 12.15 -21.03 3.52
C VAL A 171 10.92 -21.49 2.71
N PRO A 172 10.23 -20.59 1.98
CA PRO A 172 9.01 -20.96 1.32
C PRO A 172 9.27 -21.69 0.00
N ARG A 173 8.29 -22.46 -0.46
CA ARG A 173 8.37 -23.04 -1.82
C ARG A 173 8.21 -21.98 -2.93
N ARG A 174 7.66 -20.84 -2.61
CA ARG A 174 7.31 -19.81 -3.59
C ARG A 174 7.63 -18.43 -3.07
N VAL A 175 8.31 -17.65 -3.90
CA VAL A 175 8.59 -16.24 -3.66
C VAL A 175 8.11 -15.43 -4.87
N ARG A 176 7.61 -14.24 -4.62
CA ARG A 176 7.27 -13.25 -5.65
C ARG A 176 7.85 -11.89 -5.27
N SER A 177 8.09 -11.08 -6.29
CA SER A 177 8.35 -9.65 -6.22
C SER A 177 7.56 -9.05 -7.38
N LEU A 178 6.46 -8.37 -7.08
CA LEU A 178 5.46 -7.98 -8.08
C LEU A 178 5.48 -6.48 -8.37
N GLY A 179 6.05 -5.66 -7.46
CA GLY A 179 6.35 -4.25 -7.70
C GLY A 179 5.22 -3.26 -7.42
N SER A 180 4.21 -3.66 -6.65
CA SER A 180 3.19 -2.79 -6.04
C SER A 180 3.05 -3.21 -4.58
N ALA A 181 3.60 -2.41 -3.67
CA ALA A 181 3.64 -2.76 -2.25
C ALA A 181 2.23 -2.93 -1.68
N ALA A 182 1.32 -2.06 -2.08
CA ALA A 182 -0.05 -2.10 -1.60
C ALA A 182 -0.80 -3.35 -2.06
N LEU A 183 -0.70 -3.74 -3.32
CA LEU A 183 -1.33 -4.98 -3.81
C LEU A 183 -0.66 -6.21 -3.19
N GLU A 184 0.65 -6.21 -3.01
CA GLU A 184 1.37 -7.29 -2.35
C GLU A 184 0.91 -7.48 -0.91
N LEU A 185 0.70 -6.40 -0.14
CA LEU A 185 0.09 -6.44 1.19
C LEU A 185 -1.37 -6.94 1.15
N CYS A 186 -2.14 -6.54 0.15
CA CYS A 186 -3.50 -7.05 -0.07
C CYS A 186 -3.54 -8.55 -0.39
N LEU A 187 -2.51 -9.11 -1.07
CA LEU A 187 -2.37 -10.56 -1.24
C LEU A 187 -2.19 -11.29 0.10
N VAL A 188 -1.51 -10.67 1.08
CA VAL A 188 -1.42 -11.21 2.44
C VAL A 188 -2.77 -11.12 3.13
N ALA A 189 -3.44 -9.97 3.06
CA ALA A 189 -4.73 -9.73 3.68
C ALA A 189 -5.82 -10.72 3.22
N GLN A 190 -5.84 -11.08 1.94
CA GLN A 190 -6.81 -12.06 1.40
C GLN A 190 -6.38 -13.53 1.57
N GLY A 191 -5.26 -13.79 2.25
CA GLY A 191 -4.75 -15.14 2.50
C GLY A 191 -4.13 -15.84 1.29
N CYS A 192 -3.78 -15.12 0.22
CA CYS A 192 -3.05 -15.66 -0.94
C CYS A 192 -1.55 -15.78 -0.67
N ALA A 193 -0.98 -14.80 0.02
CA ALA A 193 0.39 -14.82 0.54
C ALA A 193 0.40 -14.92 2.07
N ASP A 194 1.52 -15.33 2.64
CA ASP A 194 1.68 -15.48 4.09
C ASP A 194 2.47 -14.33 4.72
N LEU A 195 3.33 -13.72 3.90
CA LEU A 195 4.28 -12.71 4.32
C LEU A 195 4.50 -11.70 3.19
N PHE A 196 4.61 -10.42 3.55
CA PHE A 196 5.27 -9.38 2.77
C PHE A 196 6.49 -8.87 3.55
N PHE A 197 7.62 -8.69 2.87
CA PHE A 197 8.82 -8.15 3.48
C PHE A 197 9.52 -7.18 2.53
N GLN A 198 9.76 -5.97 3.02
CA GLN A 198 10.52 -4.96 2.31
C GLN A 198 11.50 -4.28 3.24
N ASP A 199 12.81 -4.47 2.96
CA ASP A 199 13.89 -3.74 3.57
C ASP A 199 14.93 -3.30 2.53
N GLY A 200 15.84 -2.38 2.93
CA GLY A 200 16.79 -1.78 2.00
C GLY A 200 16.20 -0.74 1.04
N TYR A 201 14.90 -0.61 1.00
CA TYR A 201 14.15 0.47 0.34
C TYR A 201 12.89 0.76 1.18
N PRO A 202 13.00 1.62 2.20
CA PRO A 202 11.93 1.82 3.17
C PRO A 202 10.70 2.50 2.56
N LEU A 203 9.52 2.04 2.99
CA LEU A 203 8.22 2.48 2.52
C LEU A 203 7.74 3.75 3.24
N ARG A 204 6.90 4.51 2.58
CA ARG A 204 6.23 5.71 3.06
C ARG A 204 4.88 5.36 3.68
N ILE A 205 4.30 6.32 4.38
CA ILE A 205 2.93 6.16 4.88
C ILE A 205 1.89 6.08 3.74
N THR A 206 2.16 6.70 2.60
CA THR A 206 1.32 6.62 1.39
C THR A 206 1.22 5.19 0.87
N ASP A 207 2.33 4.45 0.90
CA ASP A 207 2.40 3.03 0.50
C ASP A 207 1.71 2.10 1.53
N LEU A 208 1.61 2.52 2.81
CA LEU A 208 1.28 1.65 3.93
C LEU A 208 -0.09 1.91 4.57
N ALA A 209 -0.59 3.16 4.55
CA ALA A 209 -1.79 3.51 5.31
C ALA A 209 -3.01 2.70 4.87
N ALA A 210 -3.26 2.62 3.56
CA ALA A 210 -4.41 1.92 3.03
C ALA A 210 -4.27 0.38 3.14
N PRO A 211 -3.23 -0.26 2.57
CA PRO A 211 -3.13 -1.71 2.64
C PRO A 211 -2.87 -2.21 4.07
N GLY A 212 -2.28 -1.39 4.93
CA GLY A 212 -2.03 -1.73 6.32
C GLY A 212 -3.32 -1.85 7.13
N LEU A 213 -4.28 -0.93 6.96
CA LEU A 213 -5.60 -1.10 7.58
C LEU A 213 -6.30 -2.33 7.01
N VAL A 214 -6.26 -2.56 5.68
CA VAL A 214 -6.84 -3.76 5.06
C VAL A 214 -6.27 -5.03 5.67
N LEU A 215 -4.94 -5.09 5.86
CA LEU A 215 -4.30 -6.26 6.45
C LEU A 215 -4.69 -6.46 7.93
N ARG A 216 -4.68 -5.41 8.74
CA ARG A 216 -5.08 -5.48 10.15
C ARG A 216 -6.52 -5.95 10.32
N GLU A 217 -7.43 -5.39 9.55
CA GLU A 217 -8.85 -5.75 9.57
C GLU A 217 -9.13 -7.16 9.00
N ALA A 218 -8.20 -7.71 8.23
CA ALA A 218 -8.23 -9.10 7.77
C ALA A 218 -7.62 -10.10 8.78
N GLY A 219 -7.00 -9.63 9.87
CA GLY A 219 -6.41 -10.44 10.94
C GLY A 219 -4.89 -10.61 10.88
N GLY A 220 -4.21 -9.92 9.97
CA GLY A 220 -2.76 -9.83 9.92
C GLY A 220 -2.19 -8.65 10.73
N GLU A 221 -0.88 -8.44 10.67
CA GLU A 221 -0.21 -7.32 11.34
C GLU A 221 1.07 -6.89 10.61
N LEU A 222 1.44 -5.62 10.82
CA LEU A 222 2.66 -5.03 10.28
C LEU A 222 3.65 -4.73 11.42
N PHE A 223 4.90 -5.05 11.14
CA PHE A 223 6.02 -4.83 12.06
C PHE A 223 7.14 -4.08 11.36
N THR A 224 7.88 -3.30 12.12
CA THR A 224 9.14 -2.71 11.66
C THR A 224 10.22 -3.78 11.54
N SER A 225 11.34 -3.47 10.91
CA SER A 225 12.52 -4.36 10.87
C SER A 225 13.10 -4.67 12.26
N ALA A 226 12.74 -3.89 13.28
CA ALA A 226 13.08 -4.13 14.68
C ALA A 226 12.03 -4.99 15.44
N CYS A 227 11.09 -5.61 14.74
CA CYS A 227 9.99 -6.41 15.32
C CYS A 227 9.05 -5.67 16.29
N SER A 228 8.98 -4.36 16.24
CA SER A 228 7.93 -3.60 16.91
C SER A 228 6.72 -3.46 15.99
N MET A 229 5.52 -3.39 16.56
CA MET A 229 4.33 -3.08 15.76
C MET A 229 4.55 -1.76 15.01
N LEU A 230 4.16 -1.74 13.74
CA LEU A 230 4.32 -0.56 12.91
C LEU A 230 3.45 0.59 13.44
N GLU A 231 4.09 1.71 13.69
CA GLU A 231 3.42 2.97 14.00
C GLU A 231 4.18 4.11 13.33
N MET A 232 3.50 4.89 12.50
CA MET A 232 4.07 6.00 11.73
C MET A 232 3.15 7.22 11.83
N ARG A 233 3.72 8.41 11.73
CA ARG A 233 2.92 9.62 11.53
C ARG A 233 2.32 9.62 10.11
N LEU A 234 1.16 10.24 9.93
CA LEU A 234 0.65 10.56 8.60
C LEU A 234 1.45 11.75 8.05
N SER A 235 2.67 11.46 7.58
CA SER A 235 3.66 12.44 7.13
C SER A 235 4.59 11.81 6.10
N LEU A 236 5.02 12.57 5.09
CA LEU A 236 5.99 12.12 4.09
C LEU A 236 7.44 12.06 4.61
N GLU A 237 7.70 12.53 5.83
CA GLU A 237 9.04 12.53 6.41
C GLU A 237 9.47 11.14 6.91
N ASP A 238 8.51 10.33 7.38
CA ASP A 238 8.79 9.02 7.97
C ASP A 238 8.84 7.94 6.88
N ARG A 239 9.79 7.02 7.03
CA ARG A 239 9.94 5.85 6.16
C ARG A 239 10.32 4.65 7.01
N GLU A 240 9.73 3.48 6.72
CA GLU A 240 9.97 2.26 7.49
C GLU A 240 10.22 1.05 6.59
N GLU A 241 11.10 0.18 7.07
CA GLU A 241 11.23 -1.17 6.56
C GLU A 241 10.18 -2.06 7.23
N VAL A 242 9.49 -2.87 6.45
CA VAL A 242 8.26 -3.53 6.90
C VAL A 242 8.32 -5.04 6.73
N LEU A 243 7.95 -5.72 7.81
CA LEU A 243 7.55 -7.13 7.82
C LEU A 243 6.04 -7.20 8.09
N ALA A 244 5.26 -7.64 7.13
CA ALA A 244 3.83 -7.84 7.30
C ALA A 244 3.51 -9.34 7.24
N VAL A 245 2.74 -9.82 8.20
CA VAL A 245 2.41 -11.25 8.35
C VAL A 245 0.91 -11.47 8.37
N GLY A 246 0.46 -12.49 7.67
CA GLY A 246 -0.93 -12.92 7.71
C GLY A 246 -1.30 -13.60 9.03
N ASP A 247 -0.36 -14.32 9.63
CA ASP A 247 -0.52 -14.97 10.93
C ASP A 247 0.47 -14.38 11.95
N PRO A 248 0.03 -13.45 12.82
CA PRO A 248 0.93 -12.84 13.81
C PRO A 248 1.60 -13.85 14.75
N SER A 249 1.05 -15.06 14.93
CA SER A 249 1.68 -16.10 15.75
C SER A 249 2.97 -16.67 15.14
N ALA A 250 3.20 -16.44 13.84
CA ALA A 250 4.42 -16.85 13.13
C ALA A 250 5.58 -15.83 13.26
N LEU A 251 5.34 -14.66 13.88
CA LEU A 251 6.30 -13.55 13.90
C LEU A 251 7.66 -13.98 14.44
N ASP A 252 7.70 -14.62 15.61
CA ASP A 252 8.96 -15.03 16.25
C ASP A 252 9.78 -15.97 15.35
N ARG A 253 9.10 -16.91 14.68
CA ARG A 253 9.74 -17.84 13.74
C ARG A 253 10.31 -17.11 12.52
N LEU A 254 9.54 -16.23 11.91
CA LEU A 254 9.93 -15.47 10.73
C LEU A 254 11.06 -14.48 11.04
N TYR A 255 10.99 -13.85 12.21
CA TYR A 255 12.04 -12.97 12.68
C TYR A 255 13.36 -13.72 12.95
N GLN A 256 13.30 -14.88 13.59
CA GLN A 256 14.50 -15.73 13.78
C GLN A 256 15.15 -16.06 12.44
N ILE A 257 14.38 -16.48 11.43
CA ILE A 257 14.91 -16.77 10.10
C ILE A 257 15.59 -15.54 9.48
N ALA A 258 14.97 -14.38 9.58
CA ALA A 258 15.52 -13.14 9.03
C ALA A 258 16.82 -12.71 9.74
N MET A 259 16.96 -13.00 11.06
CA MET A 259 18.03 -12.51 11.92
C MET A 259 19.10 -13.57 12.23
N GLU A 260 18.89 -14.85 11.92
CA GLU A 260 19.91 -15.89 12.14
C GLU A 260 21.18 -15.54 11.37
N ASP A 261 22.29 -15.32 12.12
CA ASP A 261 23.61 -15.22 11.52
C ASP A 261 23.98 -16.58 10.90
N SER A 262 24.43 -16.55 9.67
CA SER A 262 24.94 -17.75 8.98
C SER A 262 26.10 -18.30 9.80
N CYS A 263 25.92 -19.44 10.46
CA CYS A 263 27.01 -20.20 11.05
C CYS A 263 27.91 -20.76 9.95
#